data_4a163b8f7026a39ca8ed2f5cf5838f6b
#
_entry.id   4a163b8f7026a39ca8ed2f5cf5838f6b
#
_cell.length_a   1.000
_cell.length_b   1.000
_cell.length_c   1.000
_cell.angle_alpha   90.00
_cell.angle_beta   90.00
_cell.angle_gamma   90.00
#
_symmetry.space_group_name_H-M   'P 1'
#
loop_
_entity.id
_entity.type
_entity.pdbx_description
1 polymer ?
#
loop_
_entity_poly.entity_id
_entity_poly.type
_entity_poly.pdbx_seq_one_letter_code
_entity_poly.pdbx_strand_id
1 'polypeptide(L)'
;MSSYAIIGFGCAGYQAARAIRGRDESGAIDVFSDVGLAPSNPMLTTYYTKGALDYTGMFPFGTLPQITEQLSIRFHGGQPVTGLDAKRRTLVAGGRETGPYDKILISTGASAFVPPIPGHDLPGVMPMRTAADAE
;
A
#
# COMPACT_ATOMS: atom_id res chain seq x y z
N MET A 1 -15.85 -19.46 -4.34
CA MET A 1 -15.22 -18.18 -4.74
C MET A 1 -14.10 -17.94 -3.76
N SER A 2 -12.86 -17.82 -4.26
CA SER A 2 -11.70 -17.60 -3.37
C SER A 2 -11.68 -16.17 -2.83
N SER A 3 -11.11 -16.01 -1.63
CA SER A 3 -10.95 -14.72 -0.96
C SER A 3 -9.47 -14.45 -0.65
N TYR A 4 -9.04 -13.26 -0.98
CA TYR A 4 -7.65 -12.84 -0.87
C TYR A 4 -7.55 -11.55 -0.05
N ALA A 5 -6.58 -11.47 0.85
CA ALA A 5 -6.19 -10.23 1.49
C ALA A 5 -4.77 -9.84 1.09
N ILE A 6 -4.57 -8.58 0.74
CA ILE A 6 -3.25 -8.00 0.46
C ILE A 6 -3.01 -6.90 1.49
N ILE A 7 -1.94 -7.03 2.28
CA ILE A 7 -1.55 -6.06 3.29
C ILE A 7 -0.41 -5.22 2.73
N GLY A 8 -0.69 -3.95 2.46
CA GLY A 8 0.20 -3.01 1.77
C GLY A 8 -0.09 -2.90 0.27
N PHE A 9 -0.24 -1.66 -0.22
CA PHE A 9 -0.56 -1.38 -1.62
C PHE A 9 0.52 -0.54 -2.31
N GLY A 10 1.77 -0.97 -2.15
CA GLY A 10 2.89 -0.53 -2.97
C GLY A 10 2.97 -1.33 -4.27
N CYS A 11 4.10 -1.25 -4.96
CA CYS A 11 4.34 -1.96 -6.21
C CYS A 11 4.09 -3.48 -6.10
N ALA A 12 4.55 -4.11 -5.00
CA ALA A 12 4.38 -5.55 -4.79
C ALA A 12 2.89 -5.92 -4.61
N GLY A 13 2.14 -5.16 -3.80
CA GLY A 13 0.71 -5.39 -3.59
C GLY A 13 -0.10 -5.20 -4.86
N TYR A 14 0.21 -4.18 -5.65
CA TYR A 14 -0.42 -3.95 -6.95
C TYR A 14 -0.16 -5.09 -7.93
N GLN A 15 1.10 -5.53 -8.07
CA GLN A 15 1.43 -6.63 -8.97
C GLN A 15 0.80 -7.95 -8.52
N ALA A 16 0.68 -8.17 -7.21
CA ALA A 16 -0.04 -9.32 -6.67
C ALA A 16 -1.53 -9.28 -7.02
N ALA A 17 -2.19 -8.14 -6.85
CA ALA A 17 -3.59 -7.98 -7.21
C ALA A 17 -3.82 -8.26 -8.71
N ARG A 18 -2.94 -7.74 -9.58
CA ARG A 18 -2.97 -8.06 -11.01
C ARG A 18 -2.79 -9.54 -11.30
N ALA A 19 -1.82 -10.18 -10.66
CA ALA A 19 -1.54 -11.61 -10.86
C ALA A 19 -2.70 -12.49 -10.37
N ILE A 20 -3.33 -12.12 -9.24
CA ILE A 20 -4.53 -12.81 -8.74
C ILE A 20 -5.66 -12.66 -9.74
N ARG A 21 -5.98 -11.44 -10.16
CA ARG A 21 -7.08 -11.18 -11.08
C ARG A 21 -6.90 -11.87 -12.43
N GLY A 22 -5.67 -11.97 -12.93
CA GLY A 22 -5.34 -12.71 -14.15
C GLY A 22 -5.49 -14.23 -14.06
N ARG A 23 -5.63 -14.80 -12.85
CA ARG A 23 -5.80 -16.24 -12.60
C ARG A 23 -7.15 -16.59 -11.99
N ASP A 24 -7.78 -15.65 -11.33
CA ASP A 24 -9.08 -15.80 -10.66
C ASP A 24 -9.92 -14.55 -10.93
N GLU A 25 -10.72 -14.62 -11.98
CA GLU A 25 -11.54 -13.50 -12.45
C GLU A 25 -12.64 -13.12 -11.45
N SER A 26 -13.08 -14.04 -10.61
CA SER A 26 -14.21 -13.87 -9.69
C SER A 26 -13.82 -13.77 -8.22
N GLY A 27 -12.57 -14.08 -7.87
CA GLY A 27 -12.10 -14.06 -6.49
C GLY A 27 -12.24 -12.68 -5.84
N ALA A 28 -12.67 -12.65 -4.58
CA ALA A 28 -12.74 -11.41 -3.82
C ALA A 28 -11.35 -10.99 -3.37
N ILE A 29 -10.94 -9.75 -3.66
CA ILE A 29 -9.64 -9.21 -3.29
C ILE A 29 -9.85 -8.00 -2.39
N ASP A 30 -9.45 -8.11 -1.13
CA ASP A 30 -9.36 -7.01 -0.18
C ASP A 30 -7.92 -6.51 -0.10
N VAL A 31 -7.73 -5.20 -0.22
CA VAL A 31 -6.43 -4.56 -0.12
C VAL A 31 -6.44 -3.58 1.03
N PHE A 32 -5.55 -3.78 2.00
CA PHE A 32 -5.42 -2.93 3.19
C PHE A 32 -4.16 -2.08 3.08
N SER A 33 -4.30 -0.79 3.30
CA SER A 33 -3.18 0.15 3.28
C SER A 33 -3.32 1.16 4.42
N ASP A 34 -2.22 1.51 5.04
CA ASP A 34 -2.11 2.60 6.01
C ASP A 34 -2.27 3.97 5.35
N VAL A 35 -1.95 4.06 4.06
CA VAL A 35 -2.17 5.26 3.24
C VAL A 35 -3.36 5.10 2.30
N GLY A 36 -4.07 6.18 2.05
CA GLY A 36 -5.23 6.23 1.15
C GLY A 36 -4.87 6.55 -0.31
N LEU A 37 -3.65 6.25 -0.75
CA LEU A 37 -3.13 6.64 -2.06
C LEU A 37 -2.99 5.44 -3.00
N ALA A 38 -2.96 5.72 -4.30
CA ALA A 38 -2.56 4.75 -5.32
C ALA A 38 -1.11 4.29 -5.09
N PRO A 39 -0.71 3.12 -5.64
CA PRO A 39 0.68 2.67 -5.57
C PRO A 39 1.62 3.67 -6.23
N SER A 40 2.51 4.26 -5.44
CA SER A 40 3.52 5.21 -5.90
C SER A 40 4.88 4.55 -6.07
N ASN A 41 5.74 5.16 -6.89
CA ASN A 41 7.13 4.78 -6.99
C ASN A 41 7.98 5.69 -6.08
N PRO A 42 8.53 5.17 -4.97
CA PRO A 42 9.32 5.97 -4.03
C PRO A 42 10.56 6.62 -4.65
N MET A 43 11.09 6.08 -5.74
CA MET A 43 12.23 6.67 -6.44
C MET A 43 11.89 7.99 -7.15
N LEU A 44 10.60 8.24 -7.41
CA LEU A 44 10.15 9.44 -8.12
C LEU A 44 9.91 10.63 -7.19
N THR A 45 9.94 10.44 -5.88
CA THR A 45 9.80 11.53 -4.90
C THR A 45 10.86 12.62 -5.10
N THR A 46 12.12 12.23 -5.35
CA THR A 46 13.21 13.18 -5.62
C THR A 46 13.04 13.94 -6.94
N TYR A 47 12.43 13.31 -7.94
CA TYR A 47 12.12 13.97 -9.22
C TYR A 47 10.98 14.98 -9.08
N TYR A 48 9.98 14.65 -8.29
CA TYR A 48 8.91 15.59 -7.94
C TYR A 48 9.47 16.79 -7.17
N THR A 49 10.23 16.55 -6.09
CA THR A 49 10.78 17.59 -5.22
C THR A 49 11.68 18.57 -6.00
N LYS A 50 12.42 18.10 -7.01
CA LYS A 50 13.23 18.99 -7.87
C LYS A 50 12.45 19.62 -9.03
N GLY A 51 11.13 19.40 -9.14
CA GLY A 51 10.28 19.96 -10.19
C GLY A 51 10.42 19.31 -11.57
N ALA A 52 10.97 18.09 -11.65
CA ALA A 52 11.14 17.38 -12.92
C ALA A 52 9.91 16.57 -13.36
N LEU A 53 8.97 16.35 -12.46
CA LEU A 53 7.65 15.77 -12.74
C LEU A 53 6.61 16.39 -11.81
N ASP A 54 5.34 16.30 -12.18
CA ASP A 54 4.23 16.69 -11.34
C ASP A 54 3.88 15.59 -10.31
N TYR A 55 2.99 15.91 -9.36
CA TYR A 55 2.58 14.97 -8.31
C TYR A 55 2.02 13.67 -8.89
N THR A 56 1.22 13.76 -9.95
CA THR A 56 0.59 12.58 -10.58
C THR A 56 1.61 11.66 -11.23
N GLY A 57 2.74 12.18 -11.67
CA GLY A 57 3.85 11.41 -12.23
C GLY A 57 4.48 10.42 -11.25
N MET A 58 4.26 10.58 -9.93
CA MET A 58 4.71 9.62 -8.93
C MET A 58 3.89 8.32 -8.88
N PHE A 59 2.75 8.25 -9.59
CA PHE A 59 1.80 7.14 -9.58
C PHE A 59 1.76 6.42 -10.96
N PRO A 60 2.76 5.59 -11.27
CA PRO A 60 2.96 5.05 -12.63
C PRO A 60 1.88 4.06 -13.07
N PHE A 61 1.04 3.60 -12.15
CA PHE A 61 0.00 2.61 -12.46
C PHE A 61 -1.39 3.23 -12.67
N GLY A 62 -1.52 4.56 -12.54
CA GLY A 62 -2.76 5.29 -12.65
C GLY A 62 -3.37 5.71 -11.31
N THR A 63 -4.57 6.24 -11.37
CA THR A 63 -5.30 6.70 -10.18
C THR A 63 -5.89 5.53 -9.39
N LEU A 64 -6.11 5.73 -8.09
CA LEU A 64 -6.72 4.72 -7.23
C LEU A 64 -8.09 4.22 -7.74
N PRO A 65 -9.03 5.11 -8.15
CA PRO A 65 -10.30 4.65 -8.73
C PRO A 65 -10.12 3.78 -9.98
N GLN A 66 -9.25 4.16 -10.91
CA GLN A 66 -8.98 3.36 -12.12
C GLN A 66 -8.45 1.96 -11.77
N ILE A 67 -7.52 1.88 -10.83
CA ILE A 67 -6.93 0.60 -10.41
C ILE A 67 -7.97 -0.28 -9.70
N THR A 68 -8.76 0.30 -8.79
CA THR A 68 -9.77 -0.45 -8.03
C THR A 68 -10.86 -1.00 -8.93
N GLU A 69 -11.30 -0.23 -9.93
CA GLU A 69 -12.27 -0.66 -10.93
C GLU A 69 -11.68 -1.75 -11.84
N GLN A 70 -10.52 -1.50 -12.45
CA GLN A 70 -9.87 -2.43 -13.38
C GLN A 70 -9.59 -3.79 -12.74
N LEU A 71 -9.15 -3.80 -11.50
CA LEU A 71 -8.81 -5.03 -10.78
C LEU A 71 -9.97 -5.58 -9.93
N SER A 72 -11.10 -4.89 -9.89
CA SER A 72 -12.28 -5.24 -9.07
C SER A 72 -11.86 -5.57 -7.63
N ILE A 73 -11.09 -4.68 -7.01
CA ILE A 73 -10.60 -4.82 -5.62
C ILE A 73 -11.43 -3.96 -4.66
N ARG A 74 -11.55 -4.41 -3.42
CA ARG A 74 -12.05 -3.61 -2.30
C ARG A 74 -10.85 -2.99 -1.58
N PHE A 75 -10.70 -1.68 -1.72
CA PHE A 75 -9.58 -0.95 -1.13
C PHE A 75 -9.96 -0.35 0.23
N HIS A 76 -9.18 -0.69 1.25
CA HIS A 76 -9.33 -0.22 2.63
C HIS A 76 -8.15 0.72 2.96
N GLY A 77 -8.22 1.95 2.46
CA GLY A 77 -7.21 2.99 2.70
C GLY A 77 -7.35 3.63 4.09
N GLY A 78 -6.22 4.02 4.68
CA GLY A 78 -6.19 4.57 6.04
C GLY A 78 -6.52 3.55 7.13
N GLN A 79 -6.48 2.26 6.82
CA GLN A 79 -6.76 1.17 7.75
C GLN A 79 -5.53 0.27 7.93
N PRO A 80 -4.57 0.68 8.77
CA PRO A 80 -3.39 -0.13 9.03
C PRO A 80 -3.80 -1.48 9.64
N VAL A 81 -3.15 -2.53 9.16
CA VAL A 81 -3.30 -3.87 9.76
C VAL A 81 -2.40 -3.95 10.98
N THR A 82 -3.01 -4.15 12.14
CA THR A 82 -2.32 -4.18 13.44
C THR A 82 -2.18 -5.59 14.02
N GLY A 83 -2.86 -6.57 13.44
CA GLY A 83 -2.81 -7.96 13.88
C GLY A 83 -3.10 -8.94 12.77
N LEU A 84 -2.48 -10.12 12.87
CA LEU A 84 -2.68 -11.23 11.94
C LEU A 84 -2.68 -12.55 12.71
N ASP A 85 -3.75 -13.33 12.56
CA ASP A 85 -3.81 -14.73 12.98
C ASP A 85 -3.64 -15.65 11.76
N ALA A 86 -2.44 -16.20 11.61
CA ALA A 86 -2.11 -17.05 10.47
C ALA A 86 -2.86 -18.39 10.48
N LYS A 87 -3.23 -18.91 11.66
CA LYS A 87 -3.98 -20.17 11.78
C LYS A 87 -5.44 -19.98 11.37
N ARG A 88 -6.08 -18.93 11.86
CA ARG A 88 -7.45 -18.57 11.54
C ARG A 88 -7.55 -17.85 10.19
N ARG A 89 -6.43 -17.35 9.67
CA ARG A 89 -6.35 -16.52 8.46
C ARG A 89 -7.24 -15.27 8.56
N THR A 90 -7.22 -14.65 9.75
CA THR A 90 -7.91 -13.40 10.02
C THR A 90 -6.90 -12.29 10.27
N LEU A 91 -7.30 -11.06 10.04
CA LEU A 91 -6.48 -9.87 10.31
C LEU A 91 -7.31 -8.82 11.04
N VAL A 92 -6.63 -7.92 11.76
CA VAL A 92 -7.24 -6.77 12.41
C VAL A 92 -6.84 -5.52 11.64
N ALA A 93 -7.84 -4.84 11.06
CA ALA A 93 -7.66 -3.59 10.33
C ALA A 93 -8.69 -2.56 10.82
N GLY A 94 -8.25 -1.33 11.05
CA GLY A 94 -9.13 -0.29 11.58
C GLY A 94 -9.83 -0.67 12.89
N GLY A 95 -9.17 -1.49 13.73
CA GLY A 95 -9.72 -1.97 15.00
C GLY A 95 -10.76 -3.10 14.89
N ARG A 96 -10.97 -3.65 13.71
CA ARG A 96 -11.93 -4.74 13.46
C ARG A 96 -11.24 -5.99 12.92
N GLU A 97 -11.64 -7.16 13.43
CA GLU A 97 -11.24 -8.45 12.86
C GLU A 97 -12.03 -8.70 11.57
N THR A 98 -11.31 -9.14 10.52
CA THR A 98 -11.88 -9.49 9.22
C THR A 98 -11.25 -10.78 8.68
N GLY A 99 -11.96 -11.49 7.82
CA GLY A 99 -11.64 -12.82 7.30
C GLY A 99 -12.68 -13.86 7.75
N PRO A 100 -12.40 -15.17 7.73
CA PRO A 100 -11.14 -15.74 7.24
C PRO A 100 -10.94 -15.57 5.74
N TYR A 101 -9.69 -15.43 5.31
CA TYR A 101 -9.28 -15.39 3.90
C TYR A 101 -8.69 -16.72 3.47
N ASP A 102 -8.86 -17.09 2.20
CA ASP A 102 -8.20 -18.30 1.67
C ASP A 102 -6.69 -18.09 1.56
N LYS A 103 -6.26 -16.88 1.20
CA LYS A 103 -4.84 -16.49 1.13
C LYS A 103 -4.63 -15.06 1.60
N ILE A 104 -3.53 -14.84 2.30
CA ILE A 104 -3.10 -13.52 2.76
C ILE A 104 -1.68 -13.27 2.25
N LEU A 105 -1.48 -12.13 1.61
CA LEU A 105 -0.18 -11.63 1.20
C LEU A 105 0.23 -10.46 2.08
N ILE A 106 1.46 -10.48 2.59
CA ILE A 106 2.07 -9.37 3.30
C ILE A 106 3.05 -8.67 2.35
N SER A 107 2.75 -7.43 1.98
CA SER A 107 3.55 -6.60 1.07
C SER A 107 3.70 -5.17 1.59
N THR A 108 3.93 -5.05 2.90
CA THR A 108 4.01 -3.78 3.63
C THR A 108 5.24 -2.93 3.30
N GLY A 109 6.23 -3.52 2.60
CA GLY A 109 7.46 -2.84 2.25
C GLY A 109 8.37 -2.61 3.46
N ALA A 110 9.06 -1.46 3.47
CA ALA A 110 9.99 -1.09 4.52
C ALA A 110 9.76 0.37 4.97
N SER A 111 10.04 0.65 6.23
CA SER A 111 10.08 2.01 6.76
C SER A 111 11.47 2.62 6.58
N ALA A 112 11.53 3.96 6.52
CA ALA A 112 12.80 4.65 6.50
C ALA A 112 13.51 4.47 7.85
N PHE A 113 14.80 4.13 7.80
CA PHE A 113 15.64 4.17 8.98
C PHE A 113 16.12 5.60 9.23
N VAL A 114 15.82 6.13 10.41
CA VAL A 114 16.30 7.42 10.86
C VAL A 114 17.50 7.17 11.78
N PRO A 115 18.73 7.51 11.37
CA PRO A 115 19.91 7.30 12.21
C PRO A 115 19.87 8.22 13.45
N PRO A 116 20.31 7.73 14.62
CA PRO A 116 20.30 8.50 15.87
C PRO A 116 21.47 9.53 15.92
N ILE A 117 21.44 10.48 14.99
CA ILE A 117 22.42 11.58 14.92
C ILE A 117 21.84 12.84 15.56
N PRO A 118 22.66 13.74 16.14
CA PRO A 118 22.18 14.99 16.69
C PRO A 118 21.37 15.79 15.68
N GLY A 119 20.16 16.21 16.07
CA GLY A 119 19.28 17.01 15.23
C GLY A 119 18.32 16.20 14.33
N HIS A 120 18.33 14.87 14.39
CA HIS A 120 17.43 14.03 13.59
C HIS A 120 15.94 14.25 13.93
N ASP A 121 15.64 14.78 15.09
CA ASP A 121 14.32 15.05 15.65
C ASP A 121 13.93 16.55 15.62
N LEU A 122 14.75 17.40 14.99
CA LEU A 122 14.42 18.81 14.85
C LEU A 122 13.24 19.04 13.89
N PRO A 123 12.43 20.09 14.12
CA PRO A 123 11.37 20.47 13.19
C PRO A 123 11.90 20.68 11.76
N GLY A 124 11.25 20.09 10.78
CA GLY A 124 11.67 20.15 9.38
C GLY A 124 12.69 19.08 8.95
N VAL A 125 13.16 18.25 9.89
CA VAL A 125 13.99 17.07 9.56
C VAL A 125 13.06 15.86 9.46
N MET A 126 12.97 15.27 8.26
CA MET A 126 12.08 14.14 8.01
C MET A 126 12.68 13.18 6.98
N PRO A 127 12.36 11.88 7.04
CA PRO A 127 12.69 10.98 5.94
C PRO A 127 11.79 11.26 4.73
N MET A 128 12.30 11.03 3.52
CA MET A 128 11.51 11.08 2.30
C MET A 128 11.33 9.67 1.76
N ARG A 129 10.17 9.07 1.98
CA ARG A 129 9.86 7.68 1.61
C ARG A 129 8.59 7.55 0.78
N THR A 130 7.56 8.34 1.10
CA THR A 130 6.24 8.28 0.47
C THR A 130 5.99 9.51 -0.41
N ALA A 131 4.96 9.45 -1.24
CA ALA A 131 4.54 10.62 -2.02
C ALA A 131 4.11 11.78 -1.11
N ALA A 132 3.50 11.49 0.04
CA ALA A 132 3.11 12.49 1.02
C ALA A 132 4.31 13.18 1.70
N ASP A 133 5.44 12.48 1.85
CA ASP A 133 6.66 13.09 2.41
C ASP A 133 7.30 14.08 1.43
N ALA A 134 6.98 13.99 0.15
CA ALA A 134 7.54 14.84 -0.90
C ALA A 134 6.71 16.12 -1.15
N GLU A 135 5.48 16.18 -0.66
CA GLU A 135 4.54 17.30 -0.78
C GLU A 135 4.79 18.37 0.28
#